data_1b7288f9a9894daadbc596856441c683
#
_entry.id   1b7288f9a9894daadbc596856441c683
#
_cell.length_a   1.000
_cell.length_b   1.000
_cell.length_c   1.000
_cell.angle_alpha   90.00
_cell.angle_beta   90.00
_cell.angle_gamma   90.00
#
_symmetry.space_group_name_H-M   'P 1'
#
loop_
_entity.id
_entity.type
_entity.pdbx_description
1 polymer ?
#
loop_
_entity_poly.entity_id
_entity_poly.type
_entity_poly.pdbx_seq_one_letter_code
_entity_poly.pdbx_strand_id
1 'polypeptide(L)'
;LGLREKDPVFNQFAIHAWFDNFDRRSATRNPDKVDYIFIHFLPLTNTWVWQIPITETITSIGVVTQKQNYTKSGLSYDDFFWEAVKTRENLYDALKASEQVRPFKKEADYSYGMKVLCGDSFVLVGDAARFVDPIFSSGVSVALNSARIASKDIIAAVRNNDFGKASFAEYEGMIRNGIKNWYEFITLYYRLNILFTAFVQDPRYRLDVLQLLQGDVYSGERLKVLDKMHEIVATVESDPDHLWHKYLGDMQVPTAEPAF
;
A
#
# COMPACT_ATOMS: atom_id res chain seq x y z
N LEU A 1 17.35 -12.00 14.68
CA LEU A 1 17.70 -12.99 13.63
C LEU A 1 18.37 -12.35 12.41
N GLY A 2 18.34 -11.00 12.25
CA GLY A 2 18.95 -10.32 11.10
C GLY A 2 18.32 -10.67 9.74
N LEU A 3 17.04 -10.98 9.74
CA LEU A 3 16.32 -11.48 8.55
C LEU A 3 15.69 -10.37 7.70
N ARG A 4 15.54 -9.16 8.26
CA ARG A 4 14.85 -8.04 7.59
C ARG A 4 15.71 -7.49 6.46
N GLU A 5 15.08 -7.29 5.31
CA GLU A 5 15.63 -6.59 4.16
C GLU A 5 14.76 -5.39 3.79
N LYS A 6 15.40 -4.25 3.53
CA LYS A 6 14.68 -3.05 3.10
C LYS A 6 14.15 -3.25 1.69
N ASP A 7 12.96 -2.70 1.45
CA ASP A 7 12.42 -2.70 0.10
C ASP A 7 13.23 -1.72 -0.78
N PRO A 8 13.67 -2.15 -1.99
CA PRO A 8 14.45 -1.29 -2.86
C PRO A 8 13.63 -0.21 -3.58
N VAL A 9 12.31 -0.39 -3.69
CA VAL A 9 11.39 0.48 -4.43
C VAL A 9 10.57 1.35 -3.50
N PHE A 10 9.93 0.73 -2.51
CA PHE A 10 9.06 1.43 -1.57
C PHE A 10 9.87 1.98 -0.40
N ASN A 11 10.44 3.16 -0.57
CA ASN A 11 11.13 3.89 0.49
C ASN A 11 10.30 5.11 0.91
N GLN A 12 9.13 4.83 1.42
CA GLN A 12 8.14 5.83 1.79
C GLN A 12 8.10 6.05 3.30
N PHE A 13 7.49 7.15 3.69
CA PHE A 13 7.10 7.40 5.06
C PHE A 13 5.80 8.18 5.09
N ALA A 14 5.14 8.16 6.24
CA ALA A 14 3.91 8.88 6.49
C ALA A 14 4.07 9.88 7.64
N ILE A 15 3.42 11.04 7.50
CA ILE A 15 3.22 12.01 8.58
C ILE A 15 1.72 12.17 8.76
N HIS A 16 1.20 11.98 9.97
CA HIS A 16 -0.23 12.00 10.20
C HIS A 16 -0.62 12.57 11.55
N ALA A 17 -1.85 13.09 11.62
CA ALA A 17 -2.49 13.53 12.84
C ALA A 17 -4.00 13.26 12.79
N TRP A 18 -4.68 13.55 13.88
CA TRP A 18 -6.13 13.53 13.96
C TRP A 18 -6.66 14.95 14.10
N PHE A 19 -7.73 15.21 13.36
CA PHE A 19 -8.38 16.50 13.30
C PHE A 19 -9.85 16.36 13.69
N ASP A 20 -10.30 17.15 14.65
CA ASP A 20 -11.70 17.26 15.05
C ASP A 20 -12.38 18.35 14.25
N ASN A 21 -13.68 18.19 14.01
CA ASN A 21 -14.51 19.11 13.22
C ASN A 21 -13.96 19.40 11.81
N PHE A 22 -13.24 18.41 11.23
CA PHE A 22 -12.78 18.49 9.85
C PHE A 22 -13.98 18.41 8.89
N ASP A 23 -14.16 19.43 8.06
CA ASP A 23 -15.25 19.45 7.07
C ASP A 23 -14.97 18.50 5.91
N ARG A 24 -15.43 17.25 6.07
CA ARG A 24 -15.29 16.19 5.07
C ARG A 24 -16.01 16.49 3.76
N ARG A 25 -17.06 17.34 3.80
CA ARG A 25 -17.86 17.70 2.61
C ARG A 25 -17.08 18.63 1.72
N SER A 26 -16.51 19.68 2.28
CA SER A 26 -15.73 20.66 1.51
C SER A 26 -14.42 20.08 0.98
N ALA A 27 -13.80 19.15 1.72
CA ALA A 27 -12.55 18.52 1.33
C ALA A 27 -12.67 17.53 0.16
N THR A 28 -13.88 17.07 -0.17
CA THR A 28 -14.13 16.08 -1.22
C THR A 28 -15.04 16.63 -2.32
N ARG A 29 -14.92 16.08 -3.53
CA ARG A 29 -15.85 16.34 -4.65
C ARG A 29 -17.16 15.53 -4.56
N ASN A 30 -17.30 14.69 -3.54
CA ASN A 30 -18.45 13.81 -3.33
C ASN A 30 -19.08 14.08 -1.95
N PRO A 31 -19.82 15.17 -1.77
CA PRO A 31 -20.35 15.60 -0.47
C PRO A 31 -21.30 14.59 0.19
N ASP A 32 -21.88 13.66 -0.58
CA ASP A 32 -22.77 12.61 -0.07
C ASP A 32 -22.03 11.38 0.46
N LYS A 33 -20.69 11.35 0.32
CA LYS A 33 -19.84 10.22 0.73
C LYS A 33 -18.87 10.59 1.86
N VAL A 34 -19.33 11.41 2.80
CA VAL A 34 -18.50 11.97 3.89
C VAL A 34 -17.85 10.93 4.80
N ASP A 35 -18.46 9.75 4.90
CA ASP A 35 -17.97 8.65 5.74
C ASP A 35 -17.09 7.64 4.98
N TYR A 36 -16.76 7.96 3.72
CA TYR A 36 -15.84 7.14 2.93
C TYR A 36 -14.38 7.51 3.24
N ILE A 37 -13.50 6.54 3.05
CA ILE A 37 -12.06 6.80 2.98
C ILE A 37 -11.76 7.44 1.63
N PHE A 38 -11.03 8.55 1.65
CA PHE A 38 -10.52 9.21 0.44
C PHE A 38 -9.01 9.13 0.39
N ILE A 39 -8.52 8.90 -0.82
CA ILE A 39 -7.11 9.05 -1.17
C ILE A 39 -6.99 10.25 -2.12
N HIS A 40 -6.27 11.26 -1.68
CA HIS A 40 -6.02 12.47 -2.45
C HIS A 40 -4.59 12.41 -3.01
N PHE A 41 -4.45 12.25 -4.33
CA PHE A 41 -3.15 12.36 -4.98
C PHE A 41 -2.72 13.83 -5.04
N LEU A 42 -1.47 14.07 -4.70
CA LEU A 42 -0.85 15.40 -4.74
C LEU A 42 0.01 15.55 -6.01
N PRO A 43 0.33 16.80 -6.44
CA PRO A 43 1.22 17.02 -7.57
C PRO A 43 2.66 16.56 -7.35
N LEU A 44 3.08 16.45 -6.09
CA LEU A 44 4.39 15.91 -5.74
C LEU A 44 4.42 14.40 -6.03
N THR A 45 5.38 13.94 -6.82
CA THR A 45 5.48 12.57 -7.31
C THR A 45 5.40 11.54 -6.18
N ASN A 46 4.60 10.49 -6.39
CA ASN A 46 4.35 9.41 -5.44
C ASN A 46 3.94 9.91 -4.05
N THR A 47 3.22 11.03 -4.00
CA THR A 47 2.72 11.61 -2.76
C THR A 47 1.21 11.65 -2.76
N TRP A 48 0.62 11.21 -1.67
CA TRP A 48 -0.83 11.18 -1.50
C TRP A 48 -1.22 11.39 -0.04
N VAL A 49 -2.48 11.71 0.17
CA VAL A 49 -3.04 11.97 1.49
C VAL A 49 -4.20 11.02 1.73
N TRP A 50 -4.20 10.34 2.87
CA TRP A 50 -5.39 9.67 3.31
C TRP A 50 -6.30 10.61 4.12
N GLN A 51 -7.59 10.46 3.92
CA GLN A 51 -8.65 11.04 4.74
C GLN A 51 -9.52 9.89 5.24
N ILE A 52 -9.40 9.56 6.53
CA ILE A 52 -10.07 8.41 7.13
C ILE A 52 -10.96 8.87 8.28
N PRO A 53 -12.30 8.78 8.15
CA PRO A 53 -13.21 9.03 9.26
C PRO A 53 -12.94 8.04 10.41
N ILE A 54 -12.71 8.56 11.62
CA ILE A 54 -12.52 7.74 12.83
C ILE A 54 -13.78 7.72 13.68
N THR A 55 -14.38 8.89 13.87
CA THR A 55 -15.68 9.07 14.54
C THR A 55 -16.55 9.99 13.70
N GLU A 56 -17.68 10.42 14.24
CA GLU A 56 -18.55 11.41 13.59
C GLU A 56 -17.80 12.72 13.32
N THR A 57 -16.96 13.17 14.24
CA THR A 57 -16.25 14.45 14.17
C THR A 57 -14.75 14.29 13.87
N ILE A 58 -14.09 13.24 14.33
CA ILE A 58 -12.65 13.05 14.19
C ILE A 58 -12.31 12.38 12.86
N THR A 59 -11.35 12.98 12.15
CA THR A 59 -10.79 12.44 10.90
C THR A 59 -9.28 12.28 11.04
N SER A 60 -8.76 11.11 10.65
CA SER A 60 -7.33 10.90 10.48
C SER A 60 -6.90 11.41 9.12
N ILE A 61 -5.91 12.28 9.09
CA ILE A 61 -5.29 12.79 7.87
C ILE A 61 -3.80 12.48 7.91
N GLY A 62 -3.29 11.90 6.82
CA GLY A 62 -1.86 11.61 6.75
C GLY A 62 -1.32 11.74 5.33
N VAL A 63 -0.16 12.38 5.23
CA VAL A 63 0.62 12.52 4.00
C VAL A 63 1.58 11.36 3.90
N VAL A 64 1.51 10.61 2.82
CA VAL A 64 2.48 9.56 2.44
C VAL A 64 3.32 10.08 1.29
N THR A 65 4.63 9.94 1.39
CA THR A 65 5.56 10.40 0.36
C THR A 65 6.84 9.55 0.34
N GLN A 66 7.59 9.65 -0.75
CA GLN A 66 8.93 9.09 -0.84
C GLN A 66 9.88 9.84 0.12
N LYS A 67 10.71 9.10 0.84
CA LYS A 67 11.68 9.67 1.80
C LYS A 67 12.59 10.72 1.16
N GLN A 68 12.95 10.53 -0.11
CA GLN A 68 13.76 11.51 -0.85
C GLN A 68 13.05 12.86 -1.03
N ASN A 69 11.72 12.89 -1.22
CA ASN A 69 10.96 14.14 -1.36
C ASN A 69 11.04 14.95 -0.07
N TYR A 70 10.84 14.28 1.06
CA TYR A 70 10.99 14.90 2.37
C TYR A 70 12.42 15.40 2.62
N THR A 71 13.42 14.55 2.36
CA THR A 71 14.83 14.94 2.60
C THR A 71 15.25 16.14 1.75
N LYS A 72 14.80 16.20 0.50
CA LYS A 72 15.08 17.34 -0.40
C LYS A 72 14.41 18.64 0.05
N SER A 73 13.28 18.58 0.75
CA SER A 73 12.56 19.78 1.19
C SER A 73 13.30 20.55 2.27
N GLY A 74 14.07 19.88 3.12
CA GLY A 74 14.75 20.48 4.26
C GLY A 74 13.81 20.98 5.38
N LEU A 75 12.53 20.65 5.31
CA LEU A 75 11.49 21.10 6.23
C LEU A 75 11.41 20.23 7.50
N SER A 76 10.82 20.76 8.57
CA SER A 76 10.34 19.94 9.66
C SER A 76 9.19 19.02 9.20
N TYR A 77 8.84 17.98 10.00
CA TYR A 77 7.72 17.10 9.65
C TYR A 77 6.39 17.86 9.55
N ASP A 78 6.14 18.75 10.50
CA ASP A 78 4.92 19.54 10.56
C ASP A 78 4.84 20.49 9.36
N ASP A 79 5.92 21.21 9.06
CA ASP A 79 5.97 22.11 7.91
C ASP A 79 5.81 21.34 6.58
N PHE A 80 6.46 20.18 6.46
CA PHE A 80 6.29 19.35 5.26
C PHE A 80 4.85 18.89 5.07
N PHE A 81 4.17 18.47 6.14
CA PHE A 81 2.75 18.09 6.06
C PHE A 81 1.93 19.26 5.52
N TRP A 82 2.06 20.45 6.12
CA TRP A 82 1.30 21.62 5.72
C TRP A 82 1.61 22.08 4.30
N GLU A 83 2.89 22.09 3.89
CA GLU A 83 3.27 22.43 2.52
C GLU A 83 2.73 21.41 1.50
N ALA A 84 2.75 20.13 1.82
CA ALA A 84 2.18 19.10 0.95
C ALA A 84 0.68 19.31 0.74
N VAL A 85 -0.10 19.49 1.81
CA VAL A 85 -1.57 19.63 1.71
C VAL A 85 -2.00 20.95 1.09
N LYS A 86 -1.19 22.03 1.16
CA LYS A 86 -1.46 23.30 0.47
C LYS A 86 -1.65 23.16 -1.03
N THR A 87 -1.03 22.15 -1.63
CA THR A 87 -1.18 21.88 -3.06
C THR A 87 -2.62 21.48 -3.46
N ARG A 88 -3.49 21.26 -2.46
CA ARG A 88 -4.89 20.88 -2.63
C ARG A 88 -5.80 21.76 -1.79
N GLU A 89 -6.22 22.87 -2.37
CA GLU A 89 -6.92 23.99 -1.72
C GLU A 89 -8.06 23.54 -0.80
N ASN A 90 -9.01 22.77 -1.31
CA ASN A 90 -10.18 22.33 -0.52
C ASN A 90 -9.76 21.52 0.73
N LEU A 91 -8.75 20.65 0.60
CA LEU A 91 -8.23 19.86 1.72
C LEU A 91 -7.54 20.76 2.74
N TYR A 92 -6.72 21.70 2.26
CA TYR A 92 -5.99 22.62 3.09
C TYR A 92 -6.94 23.55 3.89
N ASP A 93 -7.94 24.10 3.25
CA ASP A 93 -8.91 25.00 3.89
C ASP A 93 -9.72 24.27 4.97
N ALA A 94 -10.18 23.05 4.67
CA ALA A 94 -10.86 22.22 5.66
C ALA A 94 -9.96 21.87 6.85
N LEU A 95 -8.69 21.59 6.63
CA LEU A 95 -7.71 21.34 7.70
C LEU A 95 -7.44 22.58 8.55
N LYS A 96 -7.29 23.74 7.94
CA LYS A 96 -7.07 24.98 8.67
C LYS A 96 -8.25 25.42 9.56
N ALA A 97 -9.46 25.04 9.17
CA ALA A 97 -10.68 25.31 9.92
C ALA A 97 -10.95 24.27 11.04
N SER A 98 -10.20 23.18 11.06
CA SER A 98 -10.36 22.08 12.02
C SER A 98 -9.41 22.22 13.22
N GLU A 99 -9.64 21.46 14.29
CA GLU A 99 -8.78 21.39 15.46
C GLU A 99 -7.91 20.14 15.42
N GLN A 100 -6.59 20.31 15.49
CA GLN A 100 -5.66 19.18 15.61
C GLN A 100 -5.69 18.64 17.05
N VAL A 101 -6.25 17.43 17.24
CA VAL A 101 -6.42 16.81 18.56
C VAL A 101 -5.31 15.83 18.96
N ARG A 102 -4.36 15.60 18.06
CA ARG A 102 -3.13 14.79 18.33
C ARG A 102 -1.93 15.42 17.66
N PRO A 103 -0.75 15.40 18.31
CA PRO A 103 0.48 15.82 17.66
C PRO A 103 0.76 14.94 16.43
N PHE A 104 1.49 15.49 15.47
CA PHE A 104 1.94 14.71 14.32
C PHE A 104 2.76 13.50 14.76
N LYS A 105 2.44 12.36 14.15
CA LYS A 105 3.22 11.14 14.22
C LYS A 105 3.83 10.85 12.86
N LYS A 106 4.93 10.15 12.88
CA LYS A 106 5.61 9.66 11.68
C LYS A 106 5.76 8.16 11.75
N GLU A 107 5.50 7.53 10.62
CA GLU A 107 5.75 6.13 10.39
C GLU A 107 6.73 6.01 9.22
N ALA A 108 7.82 5.32 9.42
CA ALA A 108 8.89 5.21 8.42
C ALA A 108 9.44 3.77 8.38
N ASP A 109 10.16 3.49 7.30
CA ASP A 109 10.82 2.19 7.09
C ASP A 109 9.86 0.98 7.22
N TYR A 110 8.60 1.17 6.85
CA TYR A 110 7.58 0.13 6.96
C TYR A 110 7.55 -0.83 5.76
N SER A 111 8.16 -0.47 4.63
CA SER A 111 8.27 -1.36 3.47
C SER A 111 9.53 -2.22 3.58
N TYR A 112 9.35 -3.51 3.79
CA TYR A 112 10.45 -4.46 3.96
C TYR A 112 10.01 -5.89 3.66
N GLY A 113 10.99 -6.75 3.38
CA GLY A 113 10.84 -8.20 3.30
C GLY A 113 11.66 -8.94 4.34
N MET A 114 11.48 -10.26 4.39
CA MET A 114 12.28 -11.16 5.20
C MET A 114 12.97 -12.19 4.33
N LYS A 115 14.26 -12.44 4.56
CA LYS A 115 15.03 -13.47 3.85
C LYS A 115 14.39 -14.84 3.92
N VAL A 116 13.81 -15.18 5.06
CA VAL A 116 13.03 -16.39 5.30
C VAL A 116 11.77 -16.05 6.11
N LEU A 117 10.69 -16.77 5.86
CA LEU A 117 9.41 -16.58 6.58
C LEU A 117 9.23 -17.65 7.68
N CYS A 118 10.00 -18.72 7.64
CA CYS A 118 9.97 -19.78 8.64
C CYS A 118 11.37 -20.42 8.82
N GLY A 119 11.53 -21.11 9.92
CA GLY A 119 12.71 -21.90 10.25
C GLY A 119 12.37 -22.92 11.31
N ASP A 120 13.39 -23.57 11.89
CA ASP A 120 13.15 -24.55 12.94
C ASP A 120 12.47 -23.86 14.14
N SER A 121 11.26 -24.31 14.46
CA SER A 121 10.43 -23.84 15.57
C SER A 121 9.97 -22.38 15.50
N PHE A 122 9.94 -21.74 14.32
CA PHE A 122 9.35 -20.43 14.16
C PHE A 122 8.67 -20.21 12.80
N VAL A 123 7.66 -19.37 12.80
CA VAL A 123 6.95 -18.86 11.62
C VAL A 123 6.69 -17.36 11.80
N LEU A 124 7.00 -16.55 10.79
CA LEU A 124 6.72 -15.11 10.78
C LEU A 124 5.38 -14.87 10.09
N VAL A 125 4.48 -14.12 10.73
CA VAL A 125 3.14 -13.81 10.21
C VAL A 125 2.87 -12.30 10.24
N GLY A 126 1.96 -11.82 9.40
CA GLY A 126 1.61 -10.41 9.32
C GLY A 126 2.82 -9.52 9.04
N ASP A 127 2.91 -8.40 9.73
CA ASP A 127 4.02 -7.45 9.59
C ASP A 127 5.38 -8.06 9.95
N ALA A 128 5.42 -9.08 10.82
CA ALA A 128 6.66 -9.80 11.08
C ALA A 128 7.19 -10.54 9.83
N ALA A 129 6.32 -10.92 8.91
CA ALA A 129 6.70 -11.54 7.64
C ALA A 129 7.01 -10.50 6.57
N ARG A 130 6.12 -9.56 6.34
CA ARG A 130 6.25 -8.52 5.31
C ARG A 130 5.25 -7.39 5.47
N PHE A 131 5.69 -6.18 5.16
CA PHE A 131 4.81 -5.08 4.80
C PHE A 131 5.26 -4.47 3.45
N VAL A 132 4.32 -4.09 2.58
CA VAL A 132 4.62 -3.51 1.27
C VAL A 132 4.33 -2.02 1.27
N ASP A 133 3.05 -1.63 1.26
CA ASP A 133 2.62 -0.23 1.11
C ASP A 133 1.18 -0.06 1.62
N PRO A 134 0.83 1.07 2.25
CA PRO A 134 -0.50 1.28 2.81
C PRO A 134 -1.58 1.70 1.81
N ILE A 135 -1.25 1.93 0.53
CA ILE A 135 -2.19 2.52 -0.45
C ILE A 135 -3.52 1.77 -0.59
N PHE A 136 -3.51 0.45 -0.51
CA PHE A 136 -4.71 -0.40 -0.56
C PHE A 136 -5.14 -0.94 0.80
N SER A 137 -4.56 -0.45 1.91
CA SER A 137 -4.86 -0.91 3.27
C SER A 137 -4.72 -2.43 3.45
N SER A 138 -3.80 -3.07 2.72
CA SER A 138 -3.65 -4.52 2.64
C SER A 138 -3.04 -5.17 3.89
N GLY A 139 -2.42 -4.40 4.80
CA GLY A 139 -1.69 -4.93 5.95
C GLY A 139 -2.52 -5.86 6.83
N VAL A 140 -3.77 -5.49 7.16
CA VAL A 140 -4.67 -6.33 7.97
C VAL A 140 -5.05 -7.61 7.21
N SER A 141 -5.34 -7.51 5.90
CA SER A 141 -5.64 -8.66 5.06
C SER A 141 -4.46 -9.64 5.02
N VAL A 142 -3.24 -9.14 4.82
CA VAL A 142 -2.01 -9.95 4.85
C VAL A 142 -1.82 -10.62 6.22
N ALA A 143 -2.03 -9.88 7.32
CA ALA A 143 -1.89 -10.43 8.66
C ALA A 143 -2.88 -11.56 8.94
N LEU A 144 -4.16 -11.36 8.64
CA LEU A 144 -5.20 -12.38 8.84
C LEU A 144 -5.00 -13.62 7.95
N ASN A 145 -4.68 -13.43 6.67
CA ASN A 145 -4.43 -14.53 5.76
C ASN A 145 -3.17 -15.31 6.12
N SER A 146 -2.08 -14.62 6.45
CA SER A 146 -0.85 -15.30 6.88
C SER A 146 -1.08 -16.13 8.15
N ALA A 147 -1.81 -15.63 9.13
CA ALA A 147 -2.16 -16.39 10.32
C ALA A 147 -3.05 -17.60 9.99
N ARG A 148 -4.07 -17.43 9.12
CA ARG A 148 -4.95 -18.50 8.66
C ARG A 148 -4.19 -19.62 7.92
N ILE A 149 -3.26 -19.24 7.05
CA ILE A 149 -2.46 -20.22 6.30
C ILE A 149 -1.48 -20.93 7.25
N ALA A 150 -0.72 -20.15 8.07
CA ALA A 150 0.22 -20.71 9.03
C ALA A 150 -0.41 -21.68 10.03
N SER A 151 -1.67 -21.45 10.42
CA SER A 151 -2.35 -22.30 11.39
C SER A 151 -2.45 -23.76 10.97
N LYS A 152 -2.56 -24.04 9.68
CA LYS A 152 -2.61 -25.41 9.13
C LYS A 152 -1.29 -26.13 9.38
N ASP A 153 -0.20 -25.51 9.00
CA ASP A 153 1.15 -26.10 9.13
C ASP A 153 1.53 -26.23 10.61
N ILE A 154 1.20 -25.23 11.43
CA ILE A 154 1.45 -25.26 12.88
C ILE A 154 0.68 -26.42 13.54
N ILE A 155 -0.61 -26.60 13.22
CA ILE A 155 -1.39 -27.72 13.75
C ILE A 155 -0.81 -29.07 13.31
N ALA A 156 -0.39 -29.19 12.05
CA ALA A 156 0.25 -30.42 11.55
C ALA A 156 1.58 -30.68 12.26
N ALA A 157 2.42 -29.65 12.42
CA ALA A 157 3.71 -29.74 13.15
C ALA A 157 3.51 -30.22 14.60
N VAL A 158 2.53 -29.66 15.31
CA VAL A 158 2.19 -30.08 16.68
C VAL A 158 1.74 -31.55 16.73
N ARG A 159 0.85 -31.96 15.81
CA ARG A 159 0.34 -33.35 15.76
C ARG A 159 1.44 -34.37 15.47
N ASN A 160 2.38 -34.00 14.61
CA ASN A 160 3.47 -34.86 14.19
C ASN A 160 4.72 -34.75 15.08
N ASN A 161 4.71 -33.82 16.04
CA ASN A 161 5.87 -33.44 16.85
C ASN A 161 7.11 -33.14 15.97
N ASP A 162 6.89 -32.47 14.81
CA ASP A 162 7.93 -32.06 13.86
C ASP A 162 7.85 -30.54 13.63
N PHE A 163 8.82 -29.84 14.18
CA PHE A 163 8.94 -28.39 14.11
C PHE A 163 10.10 -27.93 13.22
N GLY A 164 10.60 -28.82 12.37
CA GLY A 164 11.61 -28.48 11.38
C GLY A 164 11.09 -27.52 10.32
N LYS A 165 11.97 -26.75 9.69
CA LYS A 165 11.62 -25.78 8.64
C LYS A 165 10.73 -26.38 7.55
N ALA A 166 10.97 -27.63 7.17
CA ALA A 166 10.23 -28.32 6.10
C ALA A 166 8.72 -28.42 6.38
N SER A 167 8.32 -28.49 7.67
CA SER A 167 6.91 -28.55 8.10
C SER A 167 6.13 -27.25 7.84
N PHE A 168 6.80 -26.16 7.44
CA PHE A 168 6.21 -24.85 7.16
C PHE A 168 6.41 -24.42 5.68
N ALA A 169 6.79 -25.36 4.81
CA ALA A 169 7.11 -25.05 3.41
C ALA A 169 5.87 -24.61 2.61
N GLU A 170 4.70 -25.20 2.88
CA GLU A 170 3.44 -24.82 2.22
C GLU A 170 3.07 -23.38 2.58
N TYR A 171 3.14 -23.04 3.86
CA TYR A 171 2.95 -21.68 4.34
C TYR A 171 3.87 -20.68 3.62
N GLU A 172 5.19 -20.93 3.62
CA GLU A 172 6.16 -20.03 3.02
C GLU A 172 5.89 -19.82 1.53
N GLY A 173 5.60 -20.89 0.78
CA GLY A 173 5.28 -20.82 -0.65
C GLY A 173 4.03 -20.00 -0.95
N MET A 174 2.94 -20.25 -0.20
CA MET A 174 1.68 -19.51 -0.39
C MET A 174 1.84 -18.02 -0.07
N ILE A 175 2.51 -17.69 1.04
CA ILE A 175 2.67 -16.29 1.44
C ILE A 175 3.56 -15.53 0.46
N ARG A 176 4.68 -16.11 0.00
CA ARG A 176 5.53 -15.47 -1.00
C ARG A 176 4.78 -15.18 -2.29
N ASN A 177 3.98 -16.12 -2.76
CA ASN A 177 3.16 -15.94 -3.95
C ASN A 177 2.12 -14.80 -3.78
N GLY A 178 1.39 -14.79 -2.67
CA GLY A 178 0.40 -13.74 -2.40
C GLY A 178 1.04 -12.35 -2.27
N ILE A 179 2.17 -12.26 -1.58
CA ILE A 179 2.92 -11.01 -1.44
C ILE A 179 3.42 -10.52 -2.81
N LYS A 180 3.90 -11.43 -3.66
CA LYS A 180 4.35 -11.10 -5.02
C LYS A 180 3.20 -10.47 -5.84
N ASN A 181 2.01 -11.04 -5.78
CA ASN A 181 0.84 -10.50 -6.46
C ASN A 181 0.46 -9.10 -5.93
N TRP A 182 0.49 -8.90 -4.60
CA TRP A 182 0.29 -7.58 -3.99
C TRP A 182 1.33 -6.56 -4.44
N TYR A 183 2.60 -6.95 -4.37
CA TYR A 183 3.71 -6.09 -4.74
C TYR A 183 3.61 -5.63 -6.19
N GLU A 184 3.36 -6.56 -7.11
CA GLU A 184 3.18 -6.30 -8.52
C GLU A 184 2.01 -5.34 -8.76
N PHE A 185 0.86 -5.60 -8.15
CA PHE A 185 -0.32 -4.74 -8.27
C PHE A 185 -0.07 -3.31 -7.77
N ILE A 186 0.54 -3.17 -6.60
CA ILE A 186 0.87 -1.86 -6.03
C ILE A 186 1.87 -1.11 -6.92
N THR A 187 2.89 -1.79 -7.42
CA THR A 187 3.89 -1.19 -8.32
C THR A 187 3.25 -0.68 -9.60
N LEU A 188 2.41 -1.50 -10.26
CA LEU A 188 1.67 -1.11 -11.46
C LEU A 188 0.71 0.06 -11.21
N TYR A 189 0.07 0.08 -10.05
CA TYR A 189 -0.78 1.20 -9.65
C TYR A 189 0.00 2.51 -9.54
N TYR A 190 1.17 2.51 -8.92
CA TYR A 190 2.02 3.71 -8.84
C TYR A 190 2.60 4.11 -10.21
N ARG A 191 2.80 3.13 -11.11
CA ARG A 191 3.27 3.43 -12.47
C ARG A 191 2.21 4.14 -13.30
N LEU A 192 0.94 3.72 -13.22
CA LEU A 192 -0.13 4.32 -14.01
C LEU A 192 -1.48 4.16 -13.30
N ASN A 193 -1.74 5.00 -12.30
CA ASN A 193 -2.93 4.92 -11.43
C ASN A 193 -4.26 5.10 -12.18
N ILE A 194 -4.27 5.76 -13.34
CA ILE A 194 -5.47 5.89 -14.18
C ILE A 194 -6.01 4.53 -14.66
N LEU A 195 -5.14 3.51 -14.78
CA LEU A 195 -5.52 2.14 -15.14
C LEU A 195 -6.50 1.54 -14.14
N PHE A 196 -6.33 1.83 -12.86
CA PHE A 196 -7.18 1.27 -11.82
C PHE A 196 -8.66 1.58 -12.08
N THR A 197 -9.00 2.85 -12.37
CA THR A 197 -10.37 3.24 -12.68
C THR A 197 -10.87 2.56 -13.96
N ALA A 198 -10.04 2.46 -14.98
CA ALA A 198 -10.39 1.80 -16.23
C ALA A 198 -10.71 0.30 -16.01
N PHE A 199 -9.88 -0.41 -15.28
CA PHE A 199 -10.07 -1.84 -15.02
C PHE A 199 -11.23 -2.16 -14.07
N VAL A 200 -11.50 -1.31 -13.08
CA VAL A 200 -12.69 -1.47 -12.21
C VAL A 200 -14.00 -1.31 -13.01
N GLN A 201 -13.99 -0.51 -14.06
CA GLN A 201 -15.15 -0.30 -14.93
C GLN A 201 -15.27 -1.35 -16.05
N ASP A 202 -14.18 -2.03 -16.42
CA ASP A 202 -14.17 -3.03 -17.48
C ASP A 202 -14.67 -4.39 -16.96
N PRO A 203 -15.81 -4.92 -17.48
CA PRO A 203 -16.34 -6.20 -17.04
C PRO A 203 -15.39 -7.39 -17.17
N ARG A 204 -14.41 -7.31 -18.07
CA ARG A 204 -13.42 -8.38 -18.31
C ARG A 204 -12.41 -8.53 -17.17
N TYR A 205 -12.12 -7.44 -16.46
CA TYR A 205 -11.07 -7.37 -15.44
C TYR A 205 -11.57 -7.00 -14.06
N ARG A 206 -12.81 -6.51 -13.97
CA ARG A 206 -13.39 -6.02 -12.72
C ARG A 206 -13.30 -7.04 -11.59
N LEU A 207 -13.57 -8.31 -11.87
CA LEU A 207 -13.53 -9.38 -10.86
C LEU A 207 -12.09 -9.61 -10.37
N ASP A 208 -11.10 -9.59 -11.26
CA ASP A 208 -9.69 -9.74 -10.90
C ASP A 208 -9.25 -8.59 -9.97
N VAL A 209 -9.66 -7.34 -10.29
CA VAL A 209 -9.35 -6.19 -9.44
C VAL A 209 -10.03 -6.29 -8.08
N LEU A 210 -11.29 -6.71 -8.03
CA LEU A 210 -12.00 -6.92 -6.77
C LEU A 210 -11.34 -8.03 -5.94
N GLN A 211 -10.90 -9.12 -6.57
CA GLN A 211 -10.18 -10.22 -5.94
C GLN A 211 -8.86 -9.72 -5.31
N LEU A 212 -8.09 -8.93 -6.05
CA LEU A 212 -6.89 -8.25 -5.52
C LEU A 212 -7.22 -7.40 -4.30
N LEU A 213 -8.20 -6.50 -4.40
CA LEU A 213 -8.58 -5.60 -3.31
C LEU A 213 -9.10 -6.31 -2.06
N GLN A 214 -9.75 -7.47 -2.22
CA GLN A 214 -10.22 -8.33 -1.12
C GLN A 214 -9.08 -9.15 -0.50
N GLY A 215 -7.90 -9.16 -1.09
CA GLY A 215 -6.76 -9.91 -0.59
C GLY A 215 -6.79 -11.39 -0.94
N ASP A 216 -7.58 -11.81 -1.91
CA ASP A 216 -7.59 -13.17 -2.44
C ASP A 216 -6.49 -13.32 -3.51
N VAL A 217 -5.25 -13.34 -3.05
CA VAL A 217 -4.04 -13.34 -3.89
C VAL A 217 -3.16 -14.56 -3.69
N TYR A 218 -3.58 -15.50 -2.83
CA TYR A 218 -2.76 -16.64 -2.40
C TYR A 218 -3.03 -17.93 -3.17
N SER A 219 -4.00 -17.95 -4.09
CA SER A 219 -4.44 -19.16 -4.80
C SER A 219 -3.43 -19.77 -5.77
N GLY A 220 -2.39 -19.02 -6.11
CA GLY A 220 -1.40 -19.45 -7.11
C GLY A 220 -1.84 -19.23 -8.57
N GLU A 221 -3.10 -18.90 -8.81
CA GLU A 221 -3.59 -18.55 -10.13
C GLU A 221 -3.13 -17.15 -10.55
N ARG A 222 -2.67 -17.02 -11.78
CA ARG A 222 -2.27 -15.72 -12.35
C ARG A 222 -3.51 -14.92 -12.72
N LEU A 223 -3.61 -13.70 -12.20
CA LEU A 223 -4.70 -12.78 -12.51
C LEU A 223 -4.44 -12.06 -13.83
N LYS A 224 -5.36 -12.20 -14.79
CA LYS A 224 -5.25 -11.64 -16.14
C LYS A 224 -5.12 -10.12 -16.14
N VAL A 225 -5.69 -9.46 -15.16
CA VAL A 225 -5.59 -8.00 -15.03
C VAL A 225 -4.15 -7.54 -14.83
N LEU A 226 -3.32 -8.27 -14.08
CA LEU A 226 -1.91 -7.93 -13.87
C LEU A 226 -1.13 -7.98 -15.17
N ASP A 227 -1.32 -9.03 -15.98
CA ASP A 227 -0.67 -9.14 -17.28
C ASP A 227 -1.08 -7.98 -18.22
N LYS A 228 -2.39 -7.64 -18.20
CA LYS A 228 -2.87 -6.53 -19.02
C LYS A 228 -2.39 -5.17 -18.52
N MET A 229 -2.27 -4.98 -17.21
CA MET A 229 -1.67 -3.77 -16.65
C MET A 229 -0.21 -3.61 -17.08
N HIS A 230 0.58 -4.68 -17.04
CA HIS A 230 1.96 -4.68 -17.52
C HIS A 230 2.05 -4.31 -19.01
N GLU A 231 1.24 -4.94 -19.85
CA GLU A 231 1.19 -4.65 -21.30
C GLU A 231 0.92 -3.16 -21.56
N ILE A 232 -0.07 -2.58 -20.85
CA ILE A 232 -0.43 -1.18 -21.04
C ILE A 232 0.66 -0.26 -20.52
N VAL A 233 1.23 -0.53 -19.35
CA VAL A 233 2.34 0.28 -18.81
C VAL A 233 3.50 0.28 -19.79
N ALA A 234 3.91 -0.88 -20.30
CA ALA A 234 4.99 -0.99 -21.29
C ALA A 234 4.66 -0.24 -22.59
N THR A 235 3.42 -0.31 -23.06
CA THR A 235 2.97 0.44 -24.24
C THR A 235 3.08 1.94 -24.03
N VAL A 236 2.59 2.43 -22.88
CA VAL A 236 2.63 3.86 -22.55
C VAL A 236 4.07 4.36 -22.36
N GLU A 237 4.94 3.56 -21.77
CA GLU A 237 6.36 3.88 -21.58
C GLU A 237 7.13 3.98 -22.89
N SER A 238 6.80 3.13 -23.87
CA SER A 238 7.48 3.08 -25.15
C SER A 238 7.03 4.17 -26.15
N ASP A 239 5.93 4.87 -25.86
CA ASP A 239 5.34 5.90 -26.72
C ASP A 239 5.23 7.24 -25.97
N PRO A 240 6.20 8.16 -26.13
CA PRO A 240 6.15 9.49 -25.51
C PRO A 240 4.94 10.35 -25.91
N ASP A 241 4.34 10.08 -27.06
CA ASP A 241 3.17 10.80 -27.57
C ASP A 241 1.85 10.18 -27.07
N HIS A 242 1.91 9.07 -26.35
CA HIS A 242 0.72 8.41 -25.80
C HIS A 242 -0.03 9.33 -24.84
N LEU A 243 -1.37 9.37 -24.95
CA LEU A 243 -2.24 10.21 -24.13
C LEU A 243 -1.97 10.09 -22.60
N TRP A 244 -1.60 8.92 -22.15
CA TRP A 244 -1.34 8.62 -20.74
C TRP A 244 0.12 8.75 -20.33
N HIS A 245 1.04 9.00 -21.24
CA HIS A 245 2.48 9.09 -20.93
C HIS A 245 2.77 10.14 -19.85
N LYS A 246 2.09 11.27 -19.87
CA LYS A 246 2.20 12.33 -18.85
C LYS A 246 1.73 11.95 -17.45
N TYR A 247 1.05 10.82 -17.29
CA TYR A 247 0.58 10.30 -16.02
C TYR A 247 1.44 9.14 -15.49
N LEU A 248 2.48 8.76 -16.21
CA LEU A 248 3.42 7.75 -15.72
C LEU A 248 4.09 8.23 -14.43
N GLY A 249 3.97 7.43 -13.40
CA GLY A 249 4.77 7.61 -12.19
C GLY A 249 6.24 7.23 -12.45
N ASP A 250 7.13 7.81 -11.67
CA ASP A 250 8.58 7.54 -11.74
C ASP A 250 9.03 6.33 -10.88
N MET A 251 8.09 5.60 -10.29
CA MET A 251 8.40 4.39 -9.54
C MET A 251 8.90 3.32 -10.50
N GLN A 252 10.18 3.03 -10.43
CA GLN A 252 10.79 2.02 -11.28
C GLN A 252 10.37 0.62 -10.81
N VAL A 253 9.94 -0.20 -11.76
CA VAL A 253 9.83 -1.64 -11.52
C VAL A 253 11.26 -2.16 -11.36
N PRO A 254 11.61 -2.79 -10.22
CA PRO A 254 12.98 -3.26 -10.02
C PRO A 254 13.33 -4.31 -11.07
N THR A 255 14.54 -4.19 -11.61
CA THR A 255 15.15 -5.25 -12.42
C THR A 255 15.62 -6.44 -11.55
N ALA A 256 15.78 -6.22 -10.26
CA ALA A 256 16.01 -7.26 -9.26
C ALA A 256 14.70 -7.63 -8.59
N GLU A 257 14.41 -8.92 -8.48
CA GLU A 257 13.26 -9.37 -7.69
C GLU A 257 13.43 -8.89 -6.25
N PRO A 258 12.41 -8.24 -5.67
CA PRO A 258 12.43 -7.93 -4.26
C PRO A 258 12.60 -9.22 -3.44
N ALA A 259 13.22 -9.13 -2.29
CA ALA A 259 13.30 -10.27 -1.38
C ALA A 259 11.90 -10.71 -0.97
N PHE A 260 11.44 -11.80 -1.51
CA PHE A 260 10.17 -12.45 -1.19
C PHE A 260 10.39 -13.69 -0.36
#